data_2894fd35d302e8839dba0b2126c639ee
#
_entry.id   2894fd35d302e8839dba0b2126c639ee
#
_cell.length_a   1.000
_cell.length_b   1.000
_cell.length_c   1.000
_cell.angle_alpha   90.00
_cell.angle_beta   90.00
_cell.angle_gamma   90.00
#
_symmetry.space_group_name_H-M   'P 1'
#
loop_
_entity.id
_entity.type
_entity.pdbx_description
1 polymer ?
#
loop_
_entity_poly.entity_id
_entity_poly.type
_entity_poly.pdbx_seq_one_letter_code
_entity_poly.pdbx_strand_id
1 'polypeptide(L)'
;MFFSEPGCVAEVFSDYFANIVQLEHRFETDYTDHPSIKAIRYRRFSSEFDYSPVSTSHIYNILDHLNPRKAVGVDGISPRILRLGSPVLAEEVTKLINFCILNRSLPPEWKQARLTLVFKRGIDTDKADYRPVSMLTSLTKVFEKVIYDQTWNAFHTVLSSNLSGFMKTHSCCSA
;
A
#
# COMPACT_ATOMS: atom_id res chain seq x y z
N MET A 1 -4.36 -18.21 29.98
CA MET A 1 -5.69 -18.49 29.42
C MET A 1 -5.50 -18.85 27.96
N PHE A 2 -5.65 -20.13 27.60
CA PHE A 2 -5.45 -20.56 26.21
C PHE A 2 -6.79 -20.39 25.48
N PHE A 3 -6.83 -19.49 24.53
CA PHE A 3 -7.97 -19.34 23.63
C PHE A 3 -7.84 -20.39 22.53
N SER A 4 -8.70 -21.39 22.52
CA SER A 4 -8.69 -22.47 21.53
C SER A 4 -9.64 -22.22 20.36
N GLU A 5 -10.55 -21.25 20.47
CA GLU A 5 -11.51 -20.91 19.42
C GLU A 5 -10.95 -19.85 18.47
N PRO A 6 -10.94 -20.09 17.13
CA PRO A 6 -10.39 -19.18 16.14
C PRO A 6 -10.98 -17.76 16.19
N GLY A 7 -12.27 -17.63 16.55
CA GLY A 7 -12.94 -16.33 16.68
C GLY A 7 -12.36 -15.48 17.81
N CYS A 8 -12.19 -16.06 18.99
CA CYS A 8 -11.59 -15.36 20.13
C CYS A 8 -10.14 -14.95 19.89
N VAL A 9 -9.37 -15.78 19.18
CA VAL A 9 -7.99 -15.44 18.79
C VAL A 9 -7.97 -14.24 17.86
N ALA A 10 -8.85 -14.20 16.87
CA ALA A 10 -8.93 -13.08 15.91
C ALA A 10 -9.29 -11.76 16.60
N GLU A 11 -10.24 -11.77 17.55
CA GLU A 11 -10.60 -10.58 18.33
C GLU A 11 -9.44 -10.06 19.16
N VAL A 12 -8.74 -10.94 19.88
CA VAL A 12 -7.58 -10.58 20.72
C VAL A 12 -6.47 -9.91 19.90
N PHE A 13 -6.20 -10.41 18.69
CA PHE A 13 -5.22 -9.78 17.80
C PHE A 13 -5.74 -8.48 17.19
N SER A 14 -7.02 -8.42 16.81
CA SER A 14 -7.65 -7.20 16.31
C SER A 14 -7.54 -6.06 17.31
N ASP A 15 -7.90 -6.30 18.55
CA ASP A 15 -7.81 -5.31 19.63
C ASP A 15 -6.36 -4.91 19.91
N TYR A 16 -5.43 -5.86 19.90
CA TYR A 16 -4.02 -5.56 20.10
C TYR A 16 -3.48 -4.60 19.04
N PHE A 17 -3.70 -4.89 17.75
CA PHE A 17 -3.16 -4.06 16.67
C PHE A 17 -3.93 -2.75 16.50
N ALA A 18 -5.22 -2.69 16.79
CA ALA A 18 -5.99 -1.45 16.80
C ALA A 18 -5.48 -0.48 17.88
N ASN A 19 -5.13 -1.01 19.07
CA ASN A 19 -4.65 -0.20 20.18
C ASN A 19 -3.21 0.29 20.03
N ILE A 20 -2.35 -0.40 19.26
CA ILE A 20 -0.99 0.08 18.97
C ILE A 20 -1.03 1.43 18.28
N VAL A 21 -1.93 1.61 17.31
CA VAL A 21 -2.10 2.88 16.58
C VAL A 21 -2.52 4.03 17.51
N GLN A 22 -3.33 3.72 18.52
CA GLN A 22 -3.76 4.74 19.49
C GLN A 22 -2.65 5.16 20.47
N LEU A 23 -1.71 4.26 20.76
CA LEU A 23 -0.56 4.56 21.65
C LEU A 23 0.44 5.51 20.98
N GLU A 24 0.60 5.44 19.68
CA GLU A 24 1.49 6.33 18.92
C GLU A 24 0.98 7.77 18.85
N HIS A 25 -0.33 8.01 18.90
CA HIS A 25 -0.90 9.35 18.97
C HIS A 25 -0.61 10.13 20.27
N ARG A 26 -0.02 9.50 21.27
CA ARG A 26 0.37 10.17 22.53
C ARG A 26 1.62 11.03 22.43
N PHE A 27 2.36 10.95 21.34
CA PHE A 27 3.54 11.78 21.10
C PHE A 27 3.23 12.80 20.01
N GLU A 28 2.38 13.78 20.30
CA GLU A 28 2.36 15.04 19.55
C GLU A 28 3.66 15.81 19.85
N THR A 29 4.78 15.29 19.37
CA THR A 29 6.00 16.07 19.28
C THR A 29 5.81 17.01 18.10
N ASP A 30 5.73 18.31 18.39
CA ASP A 30 5.74 19.33 17.37
C ASP A 30 7.10 19.32 16.68
N TYR A 31 7.18 18.68 15.53
CA TYR A 31 8.39 18.62 14.69
C TYR A 31 8.57 19.86 13.81
N THR A 32 7.74 20.90 13.94
CA THR A 32 7.78 22.08 13.06
C THR A 32 9.15 22.78 13.09
N ASP A 33 9.83 22.70 14.23
CA ASP A 33 11.17 23.30 14.43
C ASP A 33 12.33 22.34 14.12
N HIS A 34 12.07 21.09 13.79
CA HIS A 34 13.14 20.15 13.47
C HIS A 34 13.92 20.61 12.23
N PRO A 35 15.28 20.56 12.23
CA PRO A 35 16.11 21.03 11.12
C PRO A 35 15.75 20.43 9.77
N SER A 36 15.39 19.13 9.73
CA SER A 36 14.97 18.43 8.51
C SER A 36 13.65 18.98 7.95
N ILE A 37 12.69 19.33 8.81
CA ILE A 37 11.42 19.93 8.39
C ILE A 37 11.63 21.33 7.87
N LYS A 38 12.49 22.15 8.55
CA LYS A 38 12.89 23.45 8.05
C LYS A 38 13.56 23.36 6.68
N ALA A 39 14.48 22.43 6.49
CA ALA A 39 15.15 22.22 5.20
C ALA A 39 14.17 21.86 4.07
N ILE A 40 13.13 21.07 4.35
CA ILE A 40 12.08 20.72 3.37
C ILE A 40 11.20 21.93 3.04
N ARG A 41 10.80 22.74 4.03
CA ARG A 41 9.97 23.95 3.83
C ARG A 41 10.63 25.00 2.94
N TYR A 42 11.95 25.08 2.96
CA TYR A 42 12.71 26.04 2.12
C TYR A 42 13.03 25.50 0.72
N ARG A 43 12.81 24.20 0.45
CA ARG A 43 12.92 23.66 -0.90
C ARG A 43 11.69 24.06 -1.71
N ARG A 44 11.83 25.06 -2.56
CA ARG A 44 10.81 25.35 -3.57
C ARG A 44 10.90 24.28 -4.66
N PHE A 45 9.91 23.42 -4.72
CA PHE A 45 9.72 22.55 -5.89
C PHE A 45 9.27 23.45 -7.04
N SER A 46 9.98 23.40 -8.15
CA SER A 46 9.75 24.29 -9.31
C SER A 46 8.51 23.90 -10.15
N SER A 47 7.86 22.80 -9.84
CA SER A 47 6.66 22.34 -10.51
C SER A 47 5.67 21.72 -9.54
N GLU A 48 4.40 22.10 -9.66
CA GLU A 48 3.31 21.37 -9.02
C GLU A 48 3.17 20.01 -9.70
N PHE A 49 3.16 18.95 -8.90
CA PHE A 49 2.85 17.60 -9.36
C PHE A 49 1.36 17.32 -9.14
N ASP A 50 0.67 16.88 -10.19
CA ASP A 50 -0.68 16.34 -10.09
C ASP A 50 -0.75 15.01 -10.83
N TYR A 51 -1.64 14.13 -10.37
CA TYR A 51 -1.87 12.86 -11.01
C TYR A 51 -2.69 13.05 -12.29
N SER A 52 -2.27 12.39 -13.36
CA SER A 52 -2.93 12.45 -14.65
C SER A 52 -3.68 11.15 -14.98
N PRO A 53 -4.75 11.23 -15.79
CA PRO A 53 -5.43 10.05 -16.27
C PRO A 53 -4.49 9.12 -17.04
N VAL A 54 -4.76 7.81 -16.95
CA VAL A 54 -3.97 6.77 -17.61
C VAL A 54 -4.70 6.20 -18.81
N SER A 55 -3.94 5.65 -19.75
CA SER A 55 -4.48 5.00 -20.95
C SER A 55 -4.95 3.57 -20.67
N THR A 56 -5.89 3.08 -21.46
CA THR A 56 -6.37 1.69 -21.42
C THR A 56 -5.24 0.70 -21.67
N SER A 57 -4.30 1.01 -22.56
CA SER A 57 -3.14 0.17 -22.83
C SER A 57 -2.23 0.02 -21.61
N HIS A 58 -2.07 1.07 -20.82
CA HIS A 58 -1.30 1.01 -19.58
C HIS A 58 -1.97 0.08 -18.55
N ILE A 59 -3.28 0.22 -18.36
CA ILE A 59 -4.05 -0.65 -17.45
C ILE A 59 -4.07 -2.09 -17.94
N TYR A 60 -4.25 -2.31 -19.26
CA TYR A 60 -4.16 -3.64 -19.85
C TYR A 60 -2.83 -4.31 -19.47
N ASN A 61 -1.71 -3.62 -19.66
CA ASN A 61 -0.38 -4.15 -19.33
C ASN A 61 -0.25 -4.49 -17.84
N ILE A 62 -0.78 -3.67 -16.95
CA ILE A 62 -0.75 -3.99 -15.51
C ILE A 62 -1.57 -5.24 -15.21
N LEU A 63 -2.79 -5.34 -15.76
CA LEU A 63 -3.68 -6.48 -15.54
C LEU A 63 -3.07 -7.78 -16.10
N ASP A 64 -2.52 -7.75 -17.31
CA ASP A 64 -1.94 -8.92 -17.97
C ASP A 64 -0.69 -9.46 -17.25
N HIS A 65 0.04 -8.59 -16.56
CA HIS A 65 1.23 -8.96 -15.78
C HIS A 65 0.93 -9.24 -14.30
N LEU A 66 -0.32 -9.26 -13.87
CA LEU A 66 -0.67 -9.67 -12.51
C LEU A 66 -0.19 -11.10 -12.22
N ASN A 67 0.44 -11.29 -11.08
CA ASN A 67 0.84 -12.63 -10.64
C ASN A 67 -0.42 -13.43 -10.19
N PRO A 68 -0.81 -14.49 -10.92
CA PRO A 68 -2.04 -15.24 -10.64
C PRO A 68 -2.02 -16.04 -9.34
N ARG A 69 -0.83 -16.18 -8.71
CA ARG A 69 -0.64 -16.91 -7.44
C ARG A 69 -0.73 -16.02 -6.21
N LYS A 70 -0.92 -14.70 -6.38
CA LYS A 70 -1.07 -13.80 -5.23
C LYS A 70 -2.42 -14.02 -4.55
N ALA A 71 -2.41 -13.76 -3.25
CA ALA A 71 -3.58 -13.93 -2.40
C ALA A 71 -4.73 -13.00 -2.81
N VAL A 72 -5.93 -13.49 -2.62
CA VAL A 72 -7.21 -12.84 -2.91
C VAL A 72 -7.55 -11.88 -1.77
N GLY A 73 -8.02 -10.68 -2.09
CA GLY A 73 -8.47 -9.69 -1.11
C GLY A 73 -9.85 -10.03 -0.51
N VAL A 74 -10.41 -9.05 0.20
CA VAL A 74 -11.74 -9.17 0.84
C VAL A 74 -12.89 -9.30 -0.17
N ASP A 75 -12.68 -8.81 -1.40
CA ASP A 75 -13.63 -8.84 -2.51
C ASP A 75 -13.81 -10.22 -3.16
N GLY A 76 -12.97 -11.19 -2.82
CA GLY A 76 -13.00 -12.53 -3.42
C GLY A 76 -12.48 -12.58 -4.87
N ILE A 77 -12.06 -11.47 -5.47
CA ILE A 77 -11.61 -11.41 -6.87
C ILE A 77 -10.13 -11.80 -6.95
N SER A 78 -9.86 -12.93 -7.61
CA SER A 78 -8.49 -13.39 -7.75
C SER A 78 -7.72 -12.62 -8.84
N PRO A 79 -6.41 -12.37 -8.66
CA PRO A 79 -5.57 -11.78 -9.69
C PRO A 79 -5.57 -12.57 -11.00
N ARG A 80 -5.79 -13.90 -10.91
CA ARG A 80 -5.91 -14.78 -12.09
C ARG A 80 -7.09 -14.41 -12.96
N ILE A 81 -8.26 -14.14 -12.36
CA ILE A 81 -9.47 -13.74 -13.10
C ILE A 81 -9.24 -12.39 -13.77
N LEU A 82 -8.67 -11.41 -13.07
CA LEU A 82 -8.37 -10.10 -13.62
C LEU A 82 -7.38 -10.19 -14.79
N ARG A 83 -6.36 -11.04 -14.67
CA ARG A 83 -5.40 -11.27 -15.75
C ARG A 83 -6.06 -11.91 -16.97
N LEU A 84 -6.84 -12.97 -16.79
CA LEU A 84 -7.53 -13.64 -17.91
C LEU A 84 -8.56 -12.74 -18.59
N GLY A 85 -9.21 -11.88 -17.81
CA GLY A 85 -10.20 -10.92 -18.29
C GLY A 85 -9.58 -9.60 -18.80
N SER A 86 -8.26 -9.43 -18.77
CA SER A 86 -7.61 -8.16 -19.11
C SER A 86 -8.03 -7.57 -20.45
N PRO A 87 -8.26 -8.34 -21.55
CA PRO A 87 -8.69 -7.76 -22.82
C PRO A 87 -10.06 -7.07 -22.78
N VAL A 88 -10.94 -7.53 -21.90
CA VAL A 88 -12.31 -7.02 -21.76
C VAL A 88 -12.40 -6.00 -20.61
N LEU A 89 -11.70 -6.27 -19.50
CA LEU A 89 -11.79 -5.47 -18.27
C LEU A 89 -10.96 -4.18 -18.34
N ALA A 90 -9.93 -4.12 -19.18
CA ALA A 90 -9.00 -2.99 -19.18
C ALA A 90 -9.69 -1.64 -19.38
N GLU A 91 -10.68 -1.56 -20.25
CA GLU A 91 -11.40 -0.31 -20.51
C GLU A 91 -12.20 0.14 -19.27
N GLU A 92 -12.97 -0.75 -18.66
CA GLU A 92 -13.81 -0.40 -17.51
C GLU A 92 -12.97 -0.09 -16.27
N VAL A 93 -11.89 -0.85 -16.05
CA VAL A 93 -10.93 -0.56 -14.97
C VAL A 93 -10.24 0.78 -15.21
N THR A 94 -9.93 1.14 -16.45
CA THR A 94 -9.37 2.46 -16.79
C THR A 94 -10.34 3.58 -16.45
N LYS A 95 -11.61 3.44 -16.82
CA LYS A 95 -12.65 4.43 -16.48
C LYS A 95 -12.74 4.64 -14.97
N LEU A 96 -12.77 3.54 -14.21
CA LEU A 96 -12.84 3.57 -12.76
C LEU A 96 -11.61 4.25 -12.14
N ILE A 97 -10.40 3.88 -12.56
CA ILE A 97 -9.16 4.46 -12.05
C ILE A 97 -9.07 5.95 -12.37
N ASN A 98 -9.39 6.33 -13.61
CA ASN A 98 -9.38 7.73 -14.02
C ASN A 98 -10.44 8.55 -13.27
N PHE A 99 -11.62 7.97 -13.00
CA PHE A 99 -12.62 8.59 -12.14
C PHE A 99 -12.07 8.85 -10.74
N CYS A 100 -11.37 7.87 -10.13
CA CYS A 100 -10.76 8.05 -8.82
C CYS A 100 -9.68 9.14 -8.80
N ILE A 101 -8.85 9.21 -9.85
CA ILE A 101 -7.80 10.24 -9.99
C ILE A 101 -8.42 11.62 -10.11
N LEU A 102 -9.36 11.81 -11.04
CA LEU A 102 -9.98 13.12 -11.33
C LEU A 102 -10.80 13.65 -10.15
N ASN A 103 -11.51 12.78 -9.45
CA ASN A 103 -12.33 13.17 -8.31
C ASN A 103 -11.56 13.14 -6.98
N ARG A 104 -10.28 12.77 -6.97
CA ARG A 104 -9.46 12.63 -5.74
C ARG A 104 -10.14 11.79 -4.67
N SER A 105 -10.89 10.77 -5.09
CA SER A 105 -11.71 9.94 -4.22
C SER A 105 -11.52 8.45 -4.54
N LEU A 106 -11.49 7.63 -3.49
CA LEU A 106 -11.39 6.17 -3.60
C LEU A 106 -12.68 5.52 -3.12
N PRO A 107 -13.13 4.44 -3.77
CA PRO A 107 -14.22 3.62 -3.27
C PRO A 107 -13.94 3.18 -1.83
N PRO A 108 -14.95 3.21 -0.92
CA PRO A 108 -14.77 2.79 0.47
C PRO A 108 -14.24 1.36 0.59
N GLU A 109 -14.62 0.48 -0.32
CA GLU A 109 -14.20 -0.93 -0.36
C GLU A 109 -12.69 -1.07 -0.62
N TRP A 110 -12.08 -0.12 -1.32
CA TRP A 110 -10.63 -0.11 -1.58
C TRP A 110 -9.81 0.32 -0.36
N LYS A 111 -10.45 0.90 0.64
CA LYS A 111 -9.83 1.26 1.93
C LYS A 111 -9.86 0.12 2.94
N GLN A 112 -10.51 -1.00 2.60
CA GLN A 112 -10.62 -2.17 3.45
C GLN A 112 -9.53 -3.19 3.12
N ALA A 113 -8.96 -3.78 4.15
CA ALA A 113 -7.96 -4.83 4.01
C ALA A 113 -8.28 -6.00 4.95
N ARG A 114 -7.97 -7.22 4.50
CA ARG A 114 -7.92 -8.38 5.39
C ARG A 114 -6.58 -8.38 6.10
N LEU A 115 -6.60 -8.38 7.43
CA LEU A 115 -5.40 -8.56 8.22
C LEU A 115 -5.03 -10.06 8.29
N THR A 116 -3.82 -10.37 7.89
CA THR A 116 -3.23 -11.71 8.03
C THR A 116 -2.03 -11.60 8.94
N LEU A 117 -2.01 -12.44 9.97
CA LEU A 117 -0.94 -12.46 10.97
C LEU A 117 0.19 -13.37 10.48
N VAL A 118 1.39 -12.85 10.48
CA VAL A 118 2.60 -13.61 10.14
C VAL A 118 3.50 -13.68 11.36
N PHE A 119 3.72 -14.89 11.86
CA PHE A 119 4.66 -15.12 12.96
C PHE A 119 6.08 -14.71 12.52
N LYS A 120 6.75 -13.92 13.33
CA LYS A 120 8.08 -13.39 13.05
C LYS A 120 9.19 -14.19 13.73
N ARG A 121 9.09 -14.33 15.02
CA ARG A 121 10.06 -15.02 15.91
C ARG A 121 9.55 -14.95 17.35
N GLY A 122 10.14 -15.73 18.24
CA GLY A 122 9.85 -15.68 19.68
C GLY A 122 8.84 -16.75 20.10
N ILE A 123 7.84 -16.37 20.86
CA ILE A 123 6.85 -17.28 21.42
C ILE A 123 5.55 -17.15 20.62
N ASP A 124 5.03 -18.25 20.10
CA ASP A 124 3.83 -18.31 19.26
C ASP A 124 2.54 -17.86 19.97
N THR A 125 2.57 -17.81 21.30
CA THR A 125 1.47 -17.32 22.14
C THR A 125 1.58 -15.82 22.45
N ASP A 126 2.68 -15.15 22.09
CA ASP A 126 2.85 -13.70 22.29
C ASP A 126 2.42 -12.92 21.04
N LYS A 127 1.47 -12.01 21.21
CA LYS A 127 0.95 -11.14 20.14
C LYS A 127 2.03 -10.22 19.54
N ALA A 128 3.00 -9.82 20.34
CA ALA A 128 4.11 -8.96 19.92
C ALA A 128 5.05 -9.65 18.91
N ASP A 129 5.03 -10.98 18.86
CA ASP A 129 5.86 -11.78 17.95
C ASP A 129 5.23 -11.95 16.55
N TYR A 130 4.04 -11.39 16.33
CA TYR A 130 3.35 -11.41 15.04
C TYR A 130 3.45 -10.07 14.32
N ARG A 131 3.45 -10.14 12.99
CA ARG A 131 3.34 -8.99 12.10
C ARG A 131 1.98 -8.98 11.42
N PRO A 132 1.21 -7.88 11.53
CA PRO A 132 -0.02 -7.73 10.75
C PRO A 132 0.34 -7.40 9.29
N VAL A 133 -0.13 -8.21 8.36
CA VAL A 133 0.01 -7.97 6.92
C VAL A 133 -1.36 -7.64 6.35
N SER A 134 -1.52 -6.42 5.85
CA SER A 134 -2.76 -5.97 5.21
C SER A 134 -2.85 -6.49 3.78
N MET A 135 -3.90 -7.27 3.51
CA MET A 135 -4.18 -7.82 2.18
C MET A 135 -5.29 -7.01 1.53
N LEU A 136 -4.89 -6.12 0.64
CA LEU A 136 -5.78 -5.29 -0.18
C LEU A 136 -6.38 -6.09 -1.34
N THR A 137 -7.47 -5.58 -1.93
CA THR A 137 -8.07 -6.14 -3.13
C THR A 137 -7.11 -6.05 -4.32
N SER A 138 -7.31 -6.89 -5.31
CA SER A 138 -6.45 -6.89 -6.50
C SER A 138 -6.58 -5.60 -7.31
N LEU A 139 -7.77 -5.02 -7.39
CA LEU A 139 -8.00 -3.73 -8.07
C LEU A 139 -7.34 -2.56 -7.33
N THR A 140 -7.35 -2.57 -5.99
CA THR A 140 -6.61 -1.57 -5.21
C THR A 140 -5.11 -1.62 -5.53
N LYS A 141 -4.53 -2.81 -5.66
CA LYS A 141 -3.11 -2.95 -6.03
C LYS A 141 -2.81 -2.45 -7.45
N VAL A 142 -3.76 -2.59 -8.39
CA VAL A 142 -3.64 -1.99 -9.74
C VAL A 142 -3.63 -0.47 -9.65
N PHE A 143 -4.55 0.11 -8.87
CA PHE A 143 -4.58 1.55 -8.61
C PHE A 143 -3.28 2.04 -7.94
N GLU A 144 -2.84 1.37 -6.88
CA GLU A 144 -1.56 1.70 -6.21
C GLU A 144 -0.37 1.66 -7.17
N LYS A 145 -0.35 0.69 -8.10
CA LYS A 145 0.70 0.62 -9.12
C LYS A 145 0.69 1.82 -10.05
N VAL A 146 -0.49 2.28 -10.47
CA VAL A 146 -0.65 3.51 -11.28
C VAL A 146 -0.13 4.73 -10.54
N ILE A 147 -0.54 4.90 -9.28
CA ILE A 147 -0.10 6.03 -8.44
C ILE A 147 1.41 5.95 -8.19
N TYR A 148 1.93 4.76 -7.88
CA TYR A 148 3.36 4.54 -7.69
C TYR A 148 4.17 4.93 -8.94
N ASP A 149 3.75 4.51 -10.13
CA ASP A 149 4.49 4.77 -11.36
C ASP A 149 4.56 6.28 -11.66
N GLN A 150 3.46 7.01 -11.49
CA GLN A 150 3.44 8.46 -11.67
C GLN A 150 4.28 9.17 -10.61
N THR A 151 4.15 8.78 -9.33
CA THR A 151 4.94 9.34 -8.23
C THR A 151 6.43 9.07 -8.45
N TRP A 152 6.79 7.84 -8.80
CA TRP A 152 8.17 7.48 -9.06
C TRP A 152 8.78 8.29 -10.20
N ASN A 153 8.07 8.41 -11.33
CA ASN A 153 8.55 9.19 -12.47
C ASN A 153 8.75 10.67 -12.15
N ALA A 154 7.91 11.23 -11.27
CA ALA A 154 8.03 12.63 -10.85
C ALA A 154 9.17 12.87 -9.86
N PHE A 155 9.42 11.95 -8.94
CA PHE A 155 10.26 12.22 -7.76
C PHE A 155 11.57 11.46 -7.71
N HIS A 156 11.79 10.41 -8.50
CA HIS A 156 13.01 9.58 -8.40
C HIS A 156 14.31 10.37 -8.60
N THR A 157 14.29 11.44 -9.39
CA THR A 157 15.46 12.29 -9.64
C THR A 157 15.80 13.22 -8.49
N VAL A 158 14.83 13.51 -7.60
CA VAL A 158 15.02 14.39 -6.43
C VAL A 158 15.29 13.63 -5.14
N LEU A 159 15.19 12.29 -5.18
CA LEU A 159 15.53 11.46 -4.04
C LEU A 159 17.03 11.51 -3.76
N SER A 160 17.38 11.54 -2.48
CA SER A 160 18.78 11.52 -2.07
C SER A 160 19.46 10.22 -2.48
N SER A 161 20.70 10.32 -2.96
CA SER A 161 21.55 9.14 -3.24
C SER A 161 21.85 8.30 -1.99
N ASN A 162 21.66 8.86 -0.81
CA ASN A 162 21.83 8.16 0.47
C ASN A 162 20.61 7.32 0.86
N LEU A 163 19.49 7.39 0.09
CA LEU A 163 18.32 6.56 0.30
C LEU A 163 18.56 5.18 -0.34
N SER A 164 18.76 4.16 0.50
CA SER A 164 18.91 2.78 0.05
C SER A 164 17.67 1.91 0.32
N GLY A 165 16.88 2.27 1.33
CA GLY A 165 15.68 1.54 1.70
C GLY A 165 14.60 1.57 0.60
N PHE A 166 14.13 0.40 0.19
CA PHE A 166 13.08 0.23 -0.83
C PHE A 166 13.42 0.72 -2.25
N MET A 167 14.69 1.09 -2.50
CA MET A 167 15.13 1.49 -3.84
C MET A 167 15.43 0.27 -4.70
N LYS A 168 15.05 0.35 -5.99
CA LYS A 168 15.43 -0.70 -6.96
C LYS A 168 16.95 -0.78 -7.05
N THR A 169 17.48 -1.98 -7.15
CA THR A 169 18.92 -2.28 -7.23
C THR A 169 19.74 -2.03 -5.96
N HIS A 170 19.13 -1.49 -4.90
CA HIS A 170 19.80 -1.32 -3.61
C HIS A 170 19.55 -2.53 -2.69
N SER A 171 20.55 -2.90 -1.92
CA SER A 171 20.50 -3.95 -0.90
C SER A 171 21.13 -3.44 0.40
N CYS A 172 21.03 -4.23 1.47
CA CYS A 172 21.72 -3.93 2.73
C CYS A 172 23.24 -3.86 2.57
N CYS A 173 23.82 -4.43 1.49
CA CYS A 173 25.26 -4.40 1.20
C CYS A 173 25.68 -3.19 0.36
N SER A 174 24.73 -2.40 -0.18
CA SER A 174 24.99 -1.23 -1.02
C SER A 174 24.65 0.10 -0.30
N ALA A 175 24.36 0.02 1.00
CA ALA A 175 24.05 1.18 1.84
C ALA A 175 25.32 1.75 2.50
#